data_72374ceb3e51ba648945e2d76373cbe2
#
_entry.id   72374ceb3e51ba648945e2d76373cbe2
#
_cell.length_a   1.000
_cell.length_b   1.000
_cell.length_c   1.000
_cell.angle_alpha   90.00
_cell.angle_beta   90.00
_cell.angle_gamma   90.00
#
_symmetry.space_group_name_H-M   'P 1'
#
loop_
_entity.id
_entity.type
_entity.pdbx_description
1 polymer ?
#
loop_
_entity_poly.entity_id
_entity_poly.type
_entity_poly.pdbx_seq_one_letter_code
_entity_poly.pdbx_strand_id
1 'polypeptide(L)'
;QGLVERTRAHPRFAKAYRFNTDATWVSASPCGDSCPGLPQVIALDCEMCMSEDPLSKERNGKELLRLSIVRGEDGEKLMDTLVRPGNPVVDWRTDIHGVTPEHLEGVMFTHRHAQVAISRICCPHTVIIGHALNNDLTALKVKCGSEGVPMF
;
A
#
# COMPACT_ATOMS: atom_id res chain seq x y z
N GLN A 1 -14.28 16.77 0.64
CA GLN A 1 -15.09 16.11 1.70
C GLN A 1 -16.24 15.30 1.12
N GLY A 2 -17.13 15.84 0.30
CA GLY A 2 -18.32 15.11 -0.20
C GLY A 2 -18.05 13.86 -1.04
N LEU A 3 -16.88 13.74 -1.71
CA LEU A 3 -16.52 12.54 -2.45
C LEU A 3 -16.10 11.41 -1.49
N VAL A 4 -15.30 11.72 -0.47
CA VAL A 4 -14.91 10.80 0.61
C VAL A 4 -16.14 10.18 1.28
N GLU A 5 -17.07 11.05 1.69
CA GLU A 5 -18.29 10.63 2.37
C GLU A 5 -19.17 9.74 1.48
N ARG A 6 -19.34 10.10 0.19
CA ARG A 6 -20.09 9.27 -0.77
C ARG A 6 -19.45 7.90 -1.01
N THR A 7 -18.12 7.84 -1.10
CA THR A 7 -17.40 6.57 -1.26
C THR A 7 -17.57 5.68 -0.06
N ARG A 8 -17.43 6.23 1.15
CA ARG A 8 -17.63 5.49 2.40
C ARG A 8 -19.05 4.98 2.58
N ALA A 9 -20.03 5.75 2.14
CA ALA A 9 -21.44 5.35 2.18
C ALA A 9 -21.81 4.27 1.16
N HIS A 10 -20.95 3.97 0.18
CA HIS A 10 -21.24 2.96 -0.83
C HIS A 10 -21.29 1.56 -0.21
N PRO A 11 -22.31 0.73 -0.49
CA PRO A 11 -22.49 -0.58 0.15
C PRO A 11 -21.30 -1.55 0.00
N ARG A 12 -20.55 -1.43 -1.11
CA ARG A 12 -19.36 -2.26 -1.36
C ARG A 12 -18.15 -1.82 -0.54
N PHE A 13 -18.13 -0.58 -0.03
CA PHE A 13 -16.98 -0.04 0.68
C PHE A 13 -16.67 -0.86 1.94
N ALA A 14 -17.63 -1.02 2.83
CA ALA A 14 -17.46 -1.77 4.07
C ALA A 14 -17.00 -3.21 3.85
N LYS A 15 -17.41 -3.84 2.74
CA LYS A 15 -16.97 -5.19 2.37
C LYS A 15 -15.55 -5.20 1.82
N ALA A 16 -15.21 -4.26 0.91
CA ALA A 16 -13.91 -4.21 0.25
C ALA A 16 -12.76 -3.86 1.21
N TYR A 17 -13.04 -3.01 2.21
CA TYR A 17 -12.05 -2.52 3.18
C TYR A 17 -12.15 -3.17 4.57
N ARG A 18 -12.78 -4.32 4.65
CA ARG A 18 -12.76 -5.17 5.85
C ARG A 18 -11.52 -6.05 5.84
N PHE A 19 -10.44 -5.52 6.39
CA PHE A 19 -9.18 -6.26 6.48
C PHE A 19 -9.19 -7.22 7.68
N ASN A 20 -8.74 -8.46 7.43
CA ASN A 20 -8.40 -9.40 8.49
C ASN A 20 -6.96 -9.12 8.93
N THR A 21 -6.80 -8.32 9.98
CA THR A 21 -5.50 -7.77 10.38
C THR A 21 -4.87 -8.58 11.50
N ASP A 22 -3.56 -8.81 11.38
CA ASP A 22 -2.71 -9.47 12.37
C ASP A 22 -1.59 -8.53 12.87
N ALA A 23 -0.64 -9.07 13.65
CA ALA A 23 0.48 -8.32 14.20
C ALA A 23 1.46 -7.76 13.15
N THR A 24 1.37 -8.18 11.89
CA THR A 24 2.22 -7.70 10.79
C THR A 24 1.69 -6.41 10.14
N TRP A 25 0.46 -6.01 10.49
CA TRP A 25 -0.14 -4.77 10.01
C TRP A 25 0.36 -3.58 10.81
N VAL A 26 0.62 -2.49 10.10
CA VAL A 26 1.02 -1.22 10.72
C VAL A 26 -0.05 -0.16 10.50
N SER A 27 -0.15 0.79 11.43
CA SER A 27 -0.98 1.97 11.27
C SER A 27 -0.11 3.16 10.87
N ALA A 28 -0.66 4.10 10.10
CA ALA A 28 -0.03 5.40 9.93
C ALA A 28 0.20 6.03 11.32
N SER A 29 1.37 6.63 11.50
CA SER A 29 1.73 7.20 12.81
C SER A 29 0.73 8.28 13.21
N PRO A 30 0.23 8.24 14.45
CA PRO A 30 -0.54 9.34 14.96
C PRO A 30 0.40 10.56 15.07
N CYS A 31 0.23 11.53 14.20
CA CYS A 31 0.62 12.88 14.53
C CYS A 31 -0.59 13.56 15.17
N GLY A 32 -0.37 14.52 16.08
CA GLY A 32 -1.47 15.22 16.73
C GLY A 32 -2.48 15.85 15.74
N ASP A 33 -3.36 16.70 16.19
CA ASP A 33 -4.47 17.27 15.41
C ASP A 33 -4.04 18.05 14.14
N SER A 34 -2.76 18.32 13.97
CA SER A 34 -2.20 18.89 12.74
C SER A 34 -0.93 18.16 12.33
N CYS A 35 -0.80 17.92 11.03
CA CYS A 35 0.36 17.25 10.41
C CYS A 35 1.05 18.23 9.44
N PRO A 36 1.70 19.30 9.94
CA PRO A 36 2.30 20.31 9.08
C PRO A 36 3.39 19.67 8.22
N GLY A 37 3.37 19.97 6.92
CA GLY A 37 4.36 19.46 5.96
C GLY A 37 4.08 18.06 5.40
N LEU A 38 3.06 17.36 5.90
CA LEU A 38 2.62 16.09 5.29
C LEU A 38 1.52 16.35 4.23
N PRO A 39 1.46 15.52 3.17
CA PRO A 39 0.46 15.66 2.12
C PRO A 39 -0.95 15.43 2.67
N GLN A 40 -1.90 16.24 2.21
CA GLN A 40 -3.32 16.05 2.52
C GLN A 40 -3.91 14.93 1.68
N VAL A 41 -3.41 14.78 0.46
CA VAL A 41 -3.84 13.74 -0.49
C VAL A 41 -2.62 13.06 -1.07
N ILE A 42 -2.64 11.75 -1.17
CA ILE A 42 -1.68 10.97 -1.97
C ILE A 42 -2.40 10.04 -2.92
N ALA A 43 -1.82 9.83 -4.11
CA ALA A 43 -2.16 8.70 -4.97
C ALA A 43 -1.16 7.57 -4.71
N LEU A 44 -1.67 6.34 -4.57
CA LEU A 44 -0.88 5.17 -4.26
C LEU A 44 -1.20 4.05 -5.22
N ASP A 45 -0.17 3.35 -5.67
CA ASP A 45 -0.26 2.17 -6.52
C ASP A 45 0.85 1.17 -6.16
N CYS A 46 0.53 -0.14 -6.22
CA CYS A 46 1.46 -1.22 -5.94
C CYS A 46 1.48 -2.23 -7.09
N GLU A 47 2.69 -2.69 -7.45
CA GLU A 47 2.82 -3.88 -8.28
C GLU A 47 3.06 -5.11 -7.41
N MET A 48 2.47 -6.23 -7.78
CA MET A 48 2.44 -7.43 -6.96
C MET A 48 2.71 -8.68 -7.78
N CYS A 49 3.45 -9.62 -7.21
CA CYS A 49 3.64 -10.97 -7.73
C CYS A 49 2.90 -12.01 -6.88
N MET A 50 3.06 -13.28 -7.28
CA MET A 50 2.68 -14.42 -6.46
C MET A 50 3.93 -15.05 -5.88
N SER A 51 4.01 -15.12 -4.55
CA SER A 51 5.04 -15.84 -3.81
C SER A 51 4.48 -17.11 -3.17
N GLU A 52 5.36 -18.00 -2.75
CA GLU A 52 5.02 -19.22 -2.03
C GLU A 52 5.90 -19.36 -0.78
N ASP A 53 5.29 -19.57 0.36
CA ASP A 53 6.03 -19.87 1.59
C ASP A 53 6.75 -21.23 1.45
N PRO A 54 8.07 -21.30 1.67
CA PRO A 54 8.84 -22.53 1.45
C PRO A 54 8.46 -23.67 2.40
N LEU A 55 7.88 -23.36 3.56
CA LEU A 55 7.49 -24.33 4.59
C LEU A 55 6.02 -24.75 4.48
N SER A 56 5.11 -23.78 4.56
CA SER A 56 3.67 -24.05 4.55
C SER A 56 3.10 -24.34 3.16
N LYS A 57 3.84 -23.95 2.08
CA LYS A 57 3.36 -23.98 0.69
C LYS A 57 2.17 -23.08 0.41
N GLU A 58 1.82 -22.21 1.33
CA GLU A 58 0.80 -21.22 1.11
C GLU A 58 1.25 -20.17 0.08
N ARG A 59 0.34 -19.82 -0.82
CA ARG A 59 0.58 -18.83 -1.87
C ARG A 59 0.01 -17.48 -1.49
N ASN A 60 0.83 -16.44 -1.68
CA ASN A 60 0.43 -15.04 -1.52
C ASN A 60 0.43 -14.34 -2.89
N GLY A 61 -0.75 -14.11 -3.43
CA GLY A 61 -0.92 -13.38 -4.71
C GLY A 61 -0.81 -11.86 -4.59
N LYS A 62 -0.45 -11.34 -3.41
CA LYS A 62 -0.27 -9.91 -3.11
C LYS A 62 1.10 -9.63 -2.52
N GLU A 63 2.11 -10.38 -2.92
CA GLU A 63 3.49 -10.12 -2.55
C GLU A 63 3.97 -8.85 -3.26
N LEU A 64 4.41 -7.86 -2.48
CA LEU A 64 4.75 -6.53 -2.98
C LEU A 64 6.04 -6.53 -3.79
N LEU A 65 6.02 -5.97 -5.02
CA LEU A 65 7.17 -5.80 -5.91
C LEU A 65 7.58 -4.34 -6.13
N ARG A 66 6.63 -3.42 -6.12
CA ARG A 66 6.87 -2.00 -6.34
C ARG A 66 5.85 -1.18 -5.56
N LEU A 67 6.28 -0.03 -5.07
CA LEU A 67 5.43 0.96 -4.42
C LEU A 67 5.66 2.32 -5.08
N SER A 68 4.58 2.92 -5.57
CA SER A 68 4.56 4.26 -6.14
C SER A 68 3.62 5.16 -5.34
N ILE A 69 4.09 6.35 -4.97
CA ILE A 69 3.32 7.35 -4.22
C ILE A 69 3.54 8.72 -4.85
N VAL A 70 2.45 9.40 -5.15
CA VAL A 70 2.44 10.74 -5.73
C VAL A 70 1.65 11.67 -4.82
N ARG A 71 2.14 12.89 -4.60
CA ARG A 71 1.41 13.93 -3.89
C ARG A 71 0.22 14.42 -4.71
N GLY A 72 -0.97 14.47 -4.11
CA GLY A 72 -2.19 14.86 -4.81
C GLY A 72 -2.29 16.34 -5.12
N GLU A 73 -1.61 17.19 -4.35
CA GLU A 73 -1.68 18.64 -4.48
C GLU A 73 -0.97 19.18 -5.73
N ASP A 74 0.16 18.59 -6.12
CA ASP A 74 1.04 19.10 -7.18
C ASP A 74 1.55 18.02 -8.14
N GLY A 75 1.26 16.74 -7.87
CA GLY A 75 1.74 15.62 -8.68
C GLY A 75 3.20 15.24 -8.42
N GLU A 76 3.84 15.76 -7.37
CA GLU A 76 5.20 15.40 -7.03
C GLU A 76 5.31 13.91 -6.69
N LYS A 77 6.28 13.25 -7.30
CA LYS A 77 6.62 11.85 -6.97
C LYS A 77 7.30 11.81 -5.61
N LEU A 78 6.59 11.33 -4.59
CA LEU A 78 7.12 11.16 -3.23
C LEU A 78 7.94 9.88 -3.12
N MET A 79 7.53 8.83 -3.83
CA MET A 79 8.22 7.53 -3.84
C MET A 79 7.92 6.78 -5.12
N ASP A 80 8.91 6.05 -5.61
CA ASP A 80 8.76 5.07 -6.69
C ASP A 80 9.94 4.10 -6.56
N THR A 81 9.68 2.92 -5.97
CA THR A 81 10.74 1.99 -5.61
C THR A 81 10.32 0.54 -5.77
N LEU A 82 11.28 -0.29 -6.18
CA LEU A 82 11.13 -1.74 -6.16
C LEU A 82 11.24 -2.26 -4.73
N VAL A 83 10.52 -3.33 -4.46
CA VAL A 83 10.45 -3.96 -3.14
C VAL A 83 10.87 -5.43 -3.29
N ARG A 84 11.85 -5.84 -2.50
CA ARG A 84 12.30 -7.23 -2.49
C ARG A 84 11.24 -8.13 -1.84
N PRO A 85 10.73 -9.16 -2.55
CA PRO A 85 9.82 -10.14 -1.99
C PRO A 85 10.38 -10.83 -0.75
N GLY A 86 9.51 -11.16 0.20
CA GLY A 86 9.88 -11.88 1.42
C GLY A 86 10.02 -13.38 1.21
N ASN A 87 9.25 -13.94 0.28
CA ASN A 87 9.22 -15.35 -0.07
C ASN A 87 9.62 -15.58 -1.55
N PRO A 88 10.01 -16.79 -1.94
CA PRO A 88 10.27 -17.14 -3.33
C PRO A 88 9.07 -16.83 -4.24
N VAL A 89 9.34 -16.16 -5.35
CA VAL A 89 8.31 -15.82 -6.33
C VAL A 89 8.05 -17.01 -7.25
N VAL A 90 6.79 -17.40 -7.38
CA VAL A 90 6.33 -18.49 -8.25
C VAL A 90 5.64 -18.01 -9.51
N ASP A 91 5.16 -16.76 -9.51
CA ASP A 91 4.63 -16.09 -10.70
C ASP A 91 4.92 -14.57 -10.60
N TRP A 92 5.74 -14.07 -11.51
CA TRP A 92 6.18 -12.68 -11.54
C TRP A 92 5.13 -11.72 -12.07
N ARG A 93 4.21 -12.20 -12.91
CA ARG A 93 3.22 -11.36 -13.61
C ARG A 93 3.86 -10.24 -14.44
N THR A 94 5.04 -10.49 -14.98
CA THR A 94 5.83 -9.51 -15.74
C THR A 94 5.06 -8.92 -16.93
N ASP A 95 4.19 -9.70 -17.54
CA ASP A 95 3.28 -9.30 -18.63
C ASP A 95 2.28 -8.19 -18.22
N ILE A 96 2.02 -8.02 -16.91
CA ILE A 96 1.11 -7.00 -16.40
C ILE A 96 1.85 -5.70 -16.10
N HIS A 97 2.97 -5.76 -15.39
CA HIS A 97 3.64 -4.56 -14.84
C HIS A 97 5.10 -4.39 -15.29
N GLY A 98 5.63 -5.32 -16.08
CA GLY A 98 6.99 -5.22 -16.64
C GLY A 98 8.14 -5.49 -15.68
N VAL A 99 7.89 -5.74 -14.39
CA VAL A 99 8.97 -6.07 -13.43
C VAL A 99 9.43 -7.51 -13.65
N THR A 100 10.76 -7.68 -13.76
CA THR A 100 11.42 -8.98 -13.95
C THR A 100 12.31 -9.32 -12.77
N PRO A 101 12.75 -10.59 -12.62
CA PRO A 101 13.71 -10.99 -11.59
C PRO A 101 14.99 -10.13 -11.59
N GLU A 102 15.50 -9.78 -12.78
CA GLU A 102 16.73 -9.00 -12.94
C GLU A 102 16.59 -7.58 -12.37
N HIS A 103 15.40 -6.99 -12.46
CA HIS A 103 15.11 -5.69 -11.85
C HIS A 103 15.24 -5.71 -10.32
N LEU A 104 15.09 -6.86 -9.70
CA LEU A 104 15.17 -7.04 -8.25
C LEU A 104 16.59 -7.37 -7.76
N GLU A 105 17.57 -7.57 -8.67
CA GLU A 105 18.95 -7.81 -8.28
C GLU A 105 19.51 -6.61 -7.50
N GLY A 106 20.06 -6.88 -6.32
CA GLY A 106 20.60 -5.84 -5.43
C GLY A 106 19.58 -4.97 -4.72
N VAL A 107 18.28 -5.18 -4.93
CA VAL A 107 17.24 -4.42 -4.21
C VAL A 107 17.23 -4.84 -2.74
N MET A 108 17.52 -3.85 -1.87
CA MET A 108 17.53 -4.04 -0.40
C MET A 108 16.27 -3.49 0.29
N PHE A 109 15.43 -2.76 -0.44
CA PHE A 109 14.19 -2.22 0.09
C PHE A 109 13.16 -3.35 0.24
N THR A 110 12.69 -3.57 1.46
CA THR A 110 11.81 -4.68 1.83
C THR A 110 10.39 -4.18 2.10
N HIS A 111 9.45 -5.13 2.23
CA HIS A 111 8.08 -4.84 2.68
C HIS A 111 8.06 -3.99 3.97
N ARG A 112 8.93 -4.27 4.94
CA ARG A 112 9.01 -3.49 6.18
C ARG A 112 9.45 -2.04 5.93
N HIS A 113 10.37 -1.82 4.99
CA HIS A 113 10.75 -0.45 4.60
C HIS A 113 9.58 0.29 3.95
N ALA A 114 8.78 -0.39 3.12
CA ALA A 114 7.57 0.19 2.52
C ALA A 114 6.55 0.60 3.61
N GLN A 115 6.33 -0.24 4.61
CA GLN A 115 5.47 0.07 5.75
C GLN A 115 5.94 1.29 6.54
N VAL A 116 7.25 1.39 6.82
CA VAL A 116 7.83 2.54 7.52
C VAL A 116 7.70 3.81 6.67
N ALA A 117 7.94 3.71 5.37
CA ALA A 117 7.84 4.86 4.46
C ALA A 117 6.40 5.41 4.43
N ILE A 118 5.39 4.56 4.19
CA ILE A 118 4.00 5.00 4.15
C ILE A 118 3.53 5.58 5.49
N SER A 119 3.96 5.00 6.61
CA SER A 119 3.60 5.50 7.94
C SER A 119 4.21 6.86 8.27
N ARG A 120 5.25 7.28 7.54
CA ARG A 120 5.89 8.60 7.69
C ARG A 120 5.39 9.63 6.68
N ILE A 121 4.92 9.18 5.52
CA ILE A 121 4.32 10.03 4.48
C ILE A 121 2.88 10.40 4.85
N CYS A 122 2.15 9.49 5.48
CA CYS A 122 0.75 9.67 5.83
C CYS A 122 0.55 10.03 7.29
N CYS A 123 -0.45 10.86 7.54
CA CYS A 123 -1.04 11.04 8.87
C CYS A 123 -2.50 10.53 8.87
N PRO A 124 -3.18 10.47 10.04
CA PRO A 124 -4.57 10.02 10.10
C PRO A 124 -5.56 10.84 9.26
N HIS A 125 -5.17 12.04 8.82
CA HIS A 125 -6.00 12.92 7.99
C HIS A 125 -5.64 12.87 6.51
N THR A 126 -4.54 12.21 6.13
CA THR A 126 -4.15 12.05 4.71
C THR A 126 -5.18 11.20 3.97
N VAL A 127 -5.71 11.72 2.89
CA VAL A 127 -6.59 10.99 1.97
C VAL A 127 -5.71 10.18 1.01
N ILE A 128 -5.92 8.87 0.96
CA ILE A 128 -5.23 8.01 -0.01
C ILE A 128 -6.20 7.69 -1.14
N ILE A 129 -5.77 7.90 -2.38
CA ILE A 129 -6.51 7.57 -3.59
C ILE A 129 -5.76 6.49 -4.39
N GLY A 130 -6.50 5.63 -5.07
CA GLY A 130 -5.94 4.56 -5.90
C GLY A 130 -7.03 3.74 -6.58
N HIS A 131 -6.66 2.94 -7.56
CA HIS A 131 -7.57 2.03 -8.23
C HIS A 131 -7.64 0.69 -7.48
N ALA A 132 -8.83 0.29 -7.05
CA ALA A 132 -9.02 -0.93 -6.24
C ALA A 132 -8.06 -1.01 -5.03
N LEU A 133 -7.85 0.12 -4.36
CA LEU A 133 -6.83 0.39 -3.34
C LEU A 133 -6.84 -0.60 -2.16
N ASN A 134 -7.96 -1.31 -1.91
CA ASN A 134 -8.00 -2.39 -0.93
C ASN A 134 -6.97 -3.50 -1.21
N ASN A 135 -6.59 -3.71 -2.48
CA ASN A 135 -5.54 -4.67 -2.83
C ASN A 135 -4.17 -4.17 -2.41
N ASP A 136 -3.88 -2.89 -2.69
CA ASP A 136 -2.61 -2.24 -2.35
C ASP A 136 -2.41 -2.18 -0.83
N LEU A 137 -3.44 -1.78 -0.09
CA LEU A 137 -3.40 -1.76 1.37
C LEU A 137 -3.22 -3.16 1.97
N THR A 138 -3.81 -4.19 1.35
CA THR A 138 -3.57 -5.58 1.75
C THR A 138 -2.14 -6.00 1.46
N ALA A 139 -1.59 -5.66 0.30
CA ALA A 139 -0.20 -5.95 -0.06
C ALA A 139 0.78 -5.27 0.88
N LEU A 140 0.54 -4.00 1.22
CA LEU A 140 1.32 -3.21 2.17
C LEU A 140 1.13 -3.63 3.63
N LYS A 141 -0.02 -4.25 3.95
CA LYS A 141 -0.46 -4.49 5.33
C LYS A 141 -0.47 -3.20 6.17
N VAL A 142 -1.08 -2.17 5.62
CA VAL A 142 -1.19 -0.84 6.25
C VAL A 142 -2.64 -0.52 6.55
N LYS A 143 -2.89 -0.09 7.78
CA LYS A 143 -4.13 0.57 8.18
C LYS A 143 -3.83 2.06 8.30
N CYS A 144 -4.69 2.87 7.78
CA CYS A 144 -4.58 4.29 7.97
C CYS A 144 -5.80 4.79 8.78
N GLY A 145 -5.54 5.54 9.87
CA GLY A 145 -6.57 6.09 10.77
C GLY A 145 -7.08 5.11 11.83
N SER A 146 -7.67 5.65 12.89
CA SER A 146 -8.28 4.89 14.00
C SER A 146 -9.52 4.11 13.61
N GLU A 147 -10.16 4.45 12.49
CA GLU A 147 -11.37 3.81 11.96
C GLU A 147 -11.30 3.53 10.45
N GLY A 148 -10.10 3.42 9.88
CA GLY A 148 -9.91 3.20 8.44
C GLY A 148 -9.95 4.49 7.62
N VAL A 149 -9.11 4.53 6.61
CA VAL A 149 -8.80 5.68 5.76
C VAL A 149 -9.97 6.13 4.92
N PRO A 150 -10.06 7.43 4.61
CA PRO A 150 -10.74 7.91 3.43
C PRO A 150 -9.98 7.44 2.19
N MET A 151 -10.64 6.63 1.38
CA MET A 151 -10.09 6.06 0.15
C MET A 151 -11.02 6.32 -1.02
N PHE A 152 -10.43 6.53 -2.18
CA PHE A 152 -11.14 6.68 -3.43
C PHE A 152 -10.62 5.73 -4.48
#